data_f343c15df2168f35a0269d7d32a96a6d
#
_entry.id   f343c15df2168f35a0269d7d32a96a6d
#
_cell.length_a   1.000
_cell.length_b   1.000
_cell.length_c   1.000
_cell.angle_alpha   90.00
_cell.angle_beta   90.00
_cell.angle_gamma   90.00
#
_symmetry.space_group_name_H-M   'P 1'
#
loop_
_entity.id
_entity.type
_entity.pdbx_description
1 polymer ?
#
loop_
_entity_poly.entity_id
_entity_poly.type
_entity_poly.pdbx_seq_one_letter_code
_entity_poly.pdbx_strand_id
1 'polypeptide(L)'
;MKNDIVLMAQSITKYFTDPLLVKVLDDVSFQITKGEFTSIVGKSGCGKSTLLYILSTMDTDYTGQLWIGGEEMKTKTEKELAAVRNEKIGFVFQFHYLLNEFTVLKNVMLPGQKLARLSDKDLEEKAMLHLKQLDIESLAKKPAYQLSGGEKQRVAIA
;
A
#
# COMPACT_ATOMS: atom_id res chain seq x y z
N MET A 1 13.52 7.32 25.49
CA MET A 1 12.73 7.71 24.30
C MET A 1 12.01 6.45 23.86
N LYS A 2 10.66 6.40 23.92
CA LYS A 2 9.91 5.27 23.33
C LYS A 2 10.13 5.35 21.84
N ASN A 3 10.83 4.34 21.26
CA ASN A 3 10.87 4.19 19.82
C ASN A 3 9.44 4.00 19.33
N ASP A 4 8.92 4.97 18.57
CA ASP A 4 7.59 4.89 17.97
C ASP A 4 7.61 3.86 16.84
N ILE A 5 7.54 2.57 17.20
CA ILE A 5 7.47 1.48 16.24
C ILE A 5 6.15 1.60 15.50
N VAL A 6 6.22 1.79 14.18
CA VAL A 6 5.04 1.88 13.31
C VAL A 6 4.69 0.55 12.66
N LEU A 7 5.67 -0.35 12.50
CA LEU A 7 5.47 -1.69 11.98
C LEU A 7 6.42 -2.67 12.69
N MET A 8 5.92 -3.84 13.06
CA MET A 8 6.72 -4.93 13.60
C MET A 8 6.27 -6.26 12.97
N ALA A 9 7.21 -6.96 12.39
CA ALA A 9 7.06 -8.33 11.89
C ALA A 9 7.83 -9.26 12.81
N GLN A 10 7.23 -10.38 13.21
CA GLN A 10 7.86 -11.39 14.05
C GLN A 10 7.63 -12.78 13.49
N SER A 11 8.72 -13.47 13.20
CA SER A 11 8.76 -14.87 12.72
C SER A 11 7.85 -15.11 11.51
N ILE A 12 7.81 -14.15 10.57
CA ILE A 12 7.01 -14.28 9.36
C ILE A 12 7.57 -15.40 8.49
N THR A 13 6.75 -16.43 8.28
CA THR A 13 7.07 -17.53 7.37
C THR A 13 5.93 -17.72 6.38
N LYS A 14 6.26 -17.89 5.10
CA LYS A 14 5.29 -18.08 4.01
C LYS A 14 5.64 -19.25 3.13
N TYR A 15 4.65 -20.08 2.85
CA TYR A 15 4.71 -21.15 1.88
C TYR A 15 3.72 -20.89 0.74
N PHE A 16 4.10 -21.30 -0.47
CA PHE A 16 3.17 -21.52 -1.58
C PHE A 16 3.05 -23.02 -1.81
N THR A 17 1.84 -23.48 -2.16
CA THR A 17 1.53 -24.93 -2.26
C THR A 17 1.18 -25.37 -3.67
N ASP A 18 1.15 -24.47 -4.65
CA ASP A 18 0.77 -24.77 -6.03
C ASP A 18 1.91 -24.37 -7.00
N PRO A 19 2.44 -25.31 -7.81
CA PRO A 19 2.16 -26.77 -7.86
C PRO A 19 2.94 -27.58 -6.79
N LEU A 20 3.93 -26.99 -6.14
CA LEU A 20 4.78 -27.63 -5.13
C LEU A 20 4.86 -26.78 -3.89
N LEU A 21 5.11 -27.41 -2.75
CA LEU A 21 5.36 -26.69 -1.49
C LEU A 21 6.71 -25.98 -1.56
N VAL A 22 6.67 -24.66 -1.61
CA VAL A 22 7.88 -23.82 -1.67
C VAL A 22 7.84 -22.84 -0.49
N LYS A 23 8.85 -22.89 0.40
CA LYS A 23 9.06 -21.88 1.42
C LYS A 23 9.66 -20.64 0.76
N VAL A 24 8.94 -19.51 0.79
CA VAL A 24 9.36 -18.25 0.18
C VAL A 24 9.89 -17.26 1.21
N LEU A 25 9.32 -17.27 2.42
CA LEU A 25 9.84 -16.54 3.57
C LEU A 25 10.10 -17.50 4.72
N ASP A 26 11.19 -17.32 5.43
CA ASP A 26 11.62 -18.19 6.51
C ASP A 26 12.03 -17.36 7.74
N ASP A 27 11.19 -17.34 8.76
CA ASP A 27 11.42 -16.71 10.08
C ASP A 27 11.89 -15.24 10.00
N VAL A 28 11.23 -14.43 9.17
CA VAL A 28 11.60 -13.03 8.98
C VAL A 28 11.07 -12.18 10.13
N SER A 29 11.99 -11.50 10.85
CA SER A 29 11.65 -10.64 11.99
C SER A 29 12.38 -9.31 11.88
N PHE A 30 11.65 -8.19 12.02
CA PHE A 30 12.20 -6.83 12.06
C PHE A 30 11.15 -5.85 12.56
N GLN A 31 11.59 -4.62 12.83
CA GLN A 31 10.71 -3.51 13.19
C GLN A 31 11.11 -2.24 12.42
N ILE A 32 10.14 -1.38 12.19
CA ILE A 32 10.32 -0.07 11.55
C ILE A 32 9.80 1.00 12.51
N THR A 33 10.61 2.04 12.68
CA THR A 33 10.25 3.18 13.52
C THR A 33 9.71 4.34 12.68
N LYS A 34 8.98 5.24 13.31
CA LYS A 34 8.42 6.42 12.65
C LYS A 34 9.52 7.28 12.03
N GLY A 35 9.34 7.63 10.75
CA GLY A 35 10.29 8.44 9.97
C GLY A 35 11.49 7.67 9.44
N GLU A 36 11.56 6.36 9.67
CA GLU A 36 12.62 5.52 9.13
C GLU A 36 12.42 5.23 7.63
N PHE A 37 13.52 5.24 6.88
CA PHE A 37 13.56 4.75 5.51
C PHE A 37 14.24 3.38 5.50
N THR A 38 13.49 2.34 5.12
CA THR A 38 13.95 0.94 5.11
C THR A 38 14.00 0.42 3.69
N SER A 39 15.11 -0.23 3.30
CA SER A 39 15.27 -0.88 2.00
C SER A 39 15.28 -2.39 2.13
N ILE A 40 14.44 -3.08 1.35
CA ILE A 40 14.43 -4.55 1.24
C ILE A 40 15.15 -4.94 -0.04
N VAL A 41 16.33 -5.54 0.09
CA VAL A 41 17.20 -5.91 -1.02
C VAL A 41 17.35 -7.42 -1.13
N GLY A 42 17.65 -7.92 -2.33
CA GLY A 42 17.86 -9.34 -2.59
C GLY A 42 17.67 -9.70 -4.07
N LYS A 43 18.06 -10.92 -4.44
CA LYS A 43 17.94 -11.45 -5.81
C LYS A 43 16.47 -11.49 -6.28
N SER A 44 16.25 -11.52 -7.59
CA SER A 44 14.90 -11.76 -8.13
C SER A 44 14.36 -13.11 -7.62
N GLY A 45 13.07 -13.15 -7.26
CA GLY A 45 12.41 -14.36 -6.75
C GLY A 45 12.65 -14.69 -5.27
N CYS A 46 13.43 -13.90 -4.51
CA CYS A 46 13.71 -14.19 -3.09
C CYS A 46 12.60 -13.76 -2.11
N GLY A 47 11.39 -13.46 -2.57
CA GLY A 47 10.24 -13.20 -1.69
C GLY A 47 10.02 -11.73 -1.31
N LYS A 48 10.76 -10.74 -1.85
CA LYS A 48 10.59 -9.32 -1.49
C LYS A 48 9.15 -8.82 -1.68
N SER A 49 8.57 -9.10 -2.84
CA SER A 49 7.19 -8.70 -3.14
C SER A 49 6.19 -9.44 -2.25
N THR A 50 6.43 -10.72 -1.96
CA THR A 50 5.61 -11.50 -1.02
C THR A 50 5.63 -10.87 0.36
N LEU A 51 6.81 -10.49 0.85
CA LEU A 51 6.93 -9.80 2.12
C LEU A 51 6.15 -8.47 2.10
N LEU A 52 6.29 -7.65 1.05
CA LEU A 52 5.54 -6.39 0.94
C LEU A 52 4.02 -6.60 0.92
N TYR A 53 3.51 -7.66 0.26
CA TYR A 53 2.08 -7.99 0.29
C TYR A 53 1.60 -8.38 1.69
N ILE A 54 2.41 -9.12 2.47
CA ILE A 54 2.10 -9.44 3.86
C ILE A 54 2.11 -8.16 4.71
N LEU A 55 3.16 -7.33 4.61
CA LEU A 55 3.28 -6.08 5.37
C LEU A 55 2.17 -5.06 5.05
N SER A 56 1.64 -5.10 3.83
CA SER A 56 0.48 -4.28 3.43
C SER A 56 -0.87 -4.91 3.77
N THR A 57 -0.90 -6.06 4.45
CA THR A 57 -2.11 -6.82 4.80
C THR A 57 -2.93 -7.32 3.61
N MET A 58 -2.33 -7.38 2.41
CA MET A 58 -2.97 -7.93 1.19
C MET A 58 -2.88 -9.46 1.14
N ASP A 59 -1.80 -10.04 1.67
CA ASP A 59 -1.65 -11.48 1.88
C ASP A 59 -1.74 -11.76 3.39
N THR A 60 -2.75 -12.52 3.79
CA THR A 60 -3.00 -12.89 5.18
C THR A 60 -2.64 -14.35 5.49
N ASP A 61 -2.26 -15.12 4.47
CA ASP A 61 -1.86 -16.52 4.58
C ASP A 61 -0.35 -16.65 4.87
N TYR A 62 0.02 -16.46 6.13
CA TYR A 62 1.39 -16.62 6.63
C TYR A 62 1.37 -17.10 8.09
N THR A 63 2.48 -17.61 8.58
CA THR A 63 2.71 -17.84 10.03
C THR A 63 3.54 -16.70 10.62
N GLY A 64 3.55 -16.56 11.95
CA GLY A 64 4.15 -15.43 12.64
C GLY A 64 3.14 -14.32 12.92
N GLN A 65 3.62 -13.14 13.29
CA GLN A 65 2.78 -12.02 13.73
C GLN A 65 3.19 -10.72 13.05
N LEU A 66 2.21 -9.88 12.75
CA LEU A 66 2.40 -8.56 12.17
C LEU A 66 1.62 -7.53 12.98
N TRP A 67 2.29 -6.47 13.42
CA TRP A 67 1.68 -5.31 14.07
C TRP A 67 1.88 -4.06 13.23
N ILE A 68 0.84 -3.25 13.10
CA ILE A 68 0.87 -1.95 12.43
C ILE A 68 0.22 -0.93 13.35
N GLY A 69 0.96 0.12 13.71
CA GLY A 69 0.49 1.13 14.64
C GLY A 69 0.12 0.56 16.03
N GLY A 70 0.81 -0.50 16.47
CA GLY A 70 0.58 -1.16 17.75
C GLY A 70 -0.59 -2.15 17.76
N GLU A 71 -1.28 -2.37 16.65
CA GLU A 71 -2.38 -3.31 16.52
C GLU A 71 -1.94 -4.58 15.79
N GLU A 72 -2.34 -5.75 16.29
CA GLU A 72 -2.05 -7.04 15.64
C GLU A 72 -2.96 -7.26 14.44
N MET A 73 -2.37 -7.58 13.28
CA MET A 73 -3.13 -7.72 12.03
C MET A 73 -3.83 -9.06 11.88
N LYS A 74 -3.28 -10.13 12.46
CA LYS A 74 -3.85 -11.49 12.35
C LYS A 74 -5.20 -11.67 13.03
N THR A 75 -5.50 -10.84 14.01
CA THR A 75 -6.77 -10.90 14.77
C THR A 75 -7.91 -10.15 14.06
N LYS A 76 -7.61 -9.44 12.97
CA LYS A 76 -8.56 -8.56 12.27
C LYS A 76 -9.32 -9.30 11.18
N THR A 77 -10.57 -8.92 11.03
CA THR A 77 -11.42 -9.31 9.89
C THR A 77 -10.96 -8.60 8.62
N GLU A 78 -11.32 -9.13 7.45
CA GLU A 78 -11.00 -8.50 6.16
C GLU A 78 -11.50 -7.05 6.06
N LYS A 79 -12.66 -6.75 6.64
CA LYS A 79 -13.21 -5.38 6.68
C LYS A 79 -12.31 -4.44 7.50
N GLU A 80 -11.79 -4.89 8.63
CA GLU A 80 -10.86 -4.13 9.47
C GLU A 80 -9.50 -3.96 8.79
N LEU A 81 -8.98 -5.02 8.14
CA LEU A 81 -7.75 -4.93 7.35
C LEU A 81 -7.89 -3.94 6.18
N ALA A 82 -9.05 -3.94 5.50
CA ALA A 82 -9.33 -2.96 4.45
C ALA A 82 -9.33 -1.51 5.00
N ALA A 83 -9.83 -1.31 6.23
CA ALA A 83 -9.76 0.00 6.89
C ALA A 83 -8.32 0.39 7.23
N VAL A 84 -7.51 -0.55 7.74
CA VAL A 84 -6.07 -0.32 8.02
C VAL A 84 -5.33 0.05 6.73
N ARG A 85 -5.55 -0.68 5.62
CA ARG A 85 -4.94 -0.36 4.31
C ARG A 85 -5.28 1.06 3.88
N ASN A 86 -6.55 1.43 3.95
CA ASN A 86 -7.00 2.74 3.49
C ASN A 86 -6.55 3.90 4.38
N GLU A 87 -6.30 3.67 5.67
CA GLU A 87 -5.99 4.71 6.64
C GLU A 87 -4.50 4.84 6.97
N LYS A 88 -3.79 3.70 7.04
CA LYS A 88 -2.44 3.63 7.60
C LYS A 88 -1.36 3.23 6.59
N ILE A 89 -1.73 2.73 5.40
CA ILE A 89 -0.79 2.18 4.41
C ILE A 89 -0.96 2.87 3.07
N GLY A 90 0.12 3.50 2.55
CA GLY A 90 0.23 3.86 1.14
C GLY A 90 0.99 2.76 0.41
N PHE A 91 0.41 2.18 -0.63
CA PHE A 91 1.04 1.12 -1.42
C PHE A 91 1.11 1.52 -2.89
N VAL A 92 2.33 1.61 -3.42
CA VAL A 92 2.56 1.89 -4.84
C VAL A 92 2.91 0.58 -5.55
N PHE A 93 2.02 0.12 -6.43
CA PHE A 93 2.19 -1.11 -7.17
C PHE A 93 3.12 -0.96 -8.38
N GLN A 94 3.74 -2.04 -8.80
CA GLN A 94 4.48 -2.12 -10.06
C GLN A 94 3.55 -1.90 -11.28
N PHE A 95 2.33 -2.46 -11.22
CA PHE A 95 1.24 -2.19 -12.16
C PHE A 95 0.27 -1.23 -11.46
N HIS A 96 0.04 -0.08 -12.01
CA HIS A 96 -0.55 1.10 -11.34
C HIS A 96 -1.97 0.90 -10.78
N TYR A 97 -2.72 -0.12 -11.23
CA TYR A 97 -4.09 -0.49 -10.82
C TYR A 97 -5.08 0.68 -10.74
N LEU A 98 -4.92 1.67 -11.64
CA LEU A 98 -5.88 2.75 -11.77
C LEU A 98 -7.20 2.24 -12.36
N LEU A 99 -8.30 2.81 -11.92
CA LEU A 99 -9.59 2.59 -12.54
C LEU A 99 -9.61 3.35 -13.88
N ASN A 100 -9.45 2.60 -14.97
CA ASN A 100 -9.22 3.14 -16.30
C ASN A 100 -10.33 4.08 -16.79
N GLU A 101 -11.60 3.78 -16.44
CA GLU A 101 -12.78 4.57 -16.81
C GLU A 101 -12.93 5.87 -15.99
N PHE A 102 -12.18 5.99 -14.90
CA PHE A 102 -12.21 7.17 -14.06
C PHE A 102 -11.18 8.20 -14.53
N THR A 103 -11.49 9.47 -14.29
CA THR A 103 -10.50 10.53 -14.46
C THR A 103 -9.35 10.38 -13.46
N VAL A 104 -8.22 11.01 -13.76
CA VAL A 104 -7.08 11.12 -12.85
C VAL A 104 -7.52 11.61 -11.48
N LEU A 105 -8.24 12.72 -11.44
CA LEU A 105 -8.76 13.31 -10.20
C LEU A 105 -9.62 12.32 -9.41
N LYS A 106 -10.54 11.63 -10.07
CA LYS A 106 -11.39 10.62 -9.40
C LYS A 106 -10.57 9.46 -8.81
N ASN A 107 -9.54 8.99 -9.52
CA ASN A 107 -8.66 7.95 -8.98
C ASN A 107 -7.98 8.39 -7.69
N VAL A 108 -7.46 9.63 -7.63
CA VAL A 108 -6.78 10.18 -6.45
C VAL A 108 -7.77 10.43 -5.30
N MET A 109 -9.00 10.81 -5.59
CA MET A 109 -10.02 11.07 -4.56
C MET A 109 -10.59 9.80 -3.90
N LEU A 110 -10.56 8.65 -4.58
CA LEU A 110 -11.21 7.42 -4.12
C LEU A 110 -10.87 7.00 -2.68
N PRO A 111 -9.60 6.95 -2.25
CA PRO A 111 -9.26 6.57 -0.88
C PRO A 111 -9.87 7.53 0.15
N GLY A 112 -9.83 8.83 -0.12
CA GLY A 112 -10.38 9.85 0.76
C GLY A 112 -11.92 9.81 0.83
N GLN A 113 -12.59 9.54 -0.29
CA GLN A 113 -14.04 9.31 -0.31
C GLN A 113 -14.44 8.11 0.55
N LYS A 114 -13.65 7.04 0.50
CA LYS A 114 -13.87 5.84 1.32
C LYS A 114 -13.76 6.14 2.81
N LEU A 115 -12.85 7.04 3.22
CA LEU A 115 -12.70 7.47 4.61
C LEU A 115 -13.83 8.39 5.08
N ALA A 116 -14.49 9.11 4.16
CA ALA A 116 -15.63 10.01 4.43
C ALA A 116 -15.37 11.04 5.55
N ARG A 117 -14.13 11.55 5.65
CA ARG A 117 -13.72 12.53 6.69
C ARG A 117 -13.73 13.96 6.22
N LEU A 118 -13.83 14.18 4.91
CA LEU A 118 -13.79 15.50 4.27
C LEU A 118 -15.01 15.69 3.40
N SER A 119 -15.39 16.96 3.16
CA SER A 119 -16.35 17.28 2.11
C SER A 119 -15.75 16.97 0.73
N ASP A 120 -16.60 16.74 -0.27
CA ASP A 120 -16.13 16.49 -1.66
C ASP A 120 -15.27 17.65 -2.17
N LYS A 121 -15.60 18.89 -1.80
CA LYS A 121 -14.83 20.07 -2.16
C LYS A 121 -13.43 20.08 -1.54
N ASP A 122 -13.33 19.85 -0.24
CA ASP A 122 -12.04 19.82 0.45
C ASP A 122 -11.18 18.65 -0.04
N LEU A 123 -11.80 17.52 -0.37
CA LEU A 123 -11.11 16.36 -0.92
C LEU A 123 -10.58 16.64 -2.33
N GLU A 124 -11.37 17.31 -3.18
CA GLU A 124 -10.93 17.72 -4.51
C GLU A 124 -9.75 18.70 -4.42
N GLU A 125 -9.82 19.70 -3.55
CA GLU A 125 -8.73 20.65 -3.33
C GLU A 125 -7.43 19.94 -2.91
N LYS A 126 -7.51 18.97 -1.98
CA LYS A 126 -6.35 18.15 -1.58
C LYS A 126 -5.82 17.29 -2.70
N ALA A 127 -6.68 16.61 -3.44
CA ALA A 127 -6.29 15.79 -4.59
C ALA A 127 -5.58 16.64 -5.65
N MET A 128 -6.09 17.82 -5.96
CA MET A 128 -5.45 18.75 -6.89
C MET A 128 -4.06 19.21 -6.40
N LEU A 129 -3.92 19.43 -5.09
CA LEU A 129 -2.60 19.75 -4.50
C LEU A 129 -1.58 18.62 -4.73
N HIS A 130 -1.97 17.35 -4.49
CA HIS A 130 -1.09 16.21 -4.75
C HIS A 130 -0.75 16.06 -6.23
N LEU A 131 -1.72 16.23 -7.12
CA LEU A 131 -1.47 16.22 -8.56
C LEU A 131 -0.48 17.32 -8.97
N LYS A 132 -0.59 18.53 -8.40
CA LYS A 132 0.34 19.63 -8.62
C LYS A 132 1.75 19.32 -8.13
N GLN A 133 1.90 18.70 -6.94
CA GLN A 133 3.20 18.29 -6.39
C GLN A 133 3.94 17.30 -7.31
N LEU A 134 3.21 16.59 -8.16
CA LEU A 134 3.74 15.59 -9.11
C LEU A 134 3.73 16.08 -10.55
N ASP A 135 3.48 17.38 -10.81
CA ASP A 135 3.45 18.03 -12.13
C ASP A 135 2.49 17.35 -13.12
N ILE A 136 1.31 16.95 -12.63
CA ILE A 136 0.25 16.28 -13.44
C ILE A 136 -1.15 16.87 -13.22
N GLU A 137 -1.29 18.05 -12.63
CA GLU A 137 -2.59 18.72 -12.40
C GLU A 137 -3.35 19.00 -13.70
N SER A 138 -2.63 19.26 -14.80
CA SER A 138 -3.25 19.46 -16.11
C SER A 138 -3.97 18.22 -16.65
N LEU A 139 -3.65 17.04 -16.11
CA LEU A 139 -4.24 15.76 -16.48
C LEU A 139 -5.47 15.40 -15.64
N ALA A 140 -5.84 16.18 -14.64
CA ALA A 140 -6.88 15.87 -13.65
C ALA A 140 -8.21 15.39 -14.28
N LYS A 141 -8.61 15.97 -15.40
CA LYS A 141 -9.86 15.63 -16.11
C LYS A 141 -9.73 14.52 -17.15
N LYS A 142 -8.50 14.06 -17.45
CA LYS A 142 -8.29 12.97 -18.40
C LYS A 142 -8.67 11.62 -17.80
N PRO A 143 -9.29 10.71 -18.56
CA PRO A 143 -9.46 9.32 -18.19
C PRO A 143 -8.10 8.61 -18.03
N ALA A 144 -7.97 7.72 -17.03
CA ALA A 144 -6.70 7.09 -16.73
C ALA A 144 -6.15 6.19 -17.86
N TYR A 145 -7.03 5.65 -18.74
CA TYR A 145 -6.57 4.85 -19.89
C TYR A 145 -5.78 5.66 -20.93
N GLN A 146 -5.91 6.99 -20.95
CA GLN A 146 -5.23 7.88 -21.91
C GLN A 146 -3.81 8.28 -21.44
N LEU A 147 -3.40 7.84 -20.26
CA LEU A 147 -2.12 8.22 -19.68
C LEU A 147 -0.98 7.30 -20.16
N SER A 148 0.20 7.90 -20.33
CA SER A 148 1.45 7.14 -20.45
C SER A 148 1.78 6.37 -19.15
N GLY A 149 2.69 5.37 -19.21
CA GLY A 149 3.10 4.61 -18.03
C GLY A 149 3.65 5.49 -16.90
N GLY A 150 4.49 6.47 -17.22
CA GLY A 150 5.03 7.40 -16.23
C GLY A 150 3.99 8.32 -15.60
N GLU A 151 2.98 8.77 -16.38
CA GLU A 151 1.85 9.55 -15.85
C GLU A 151 0.99 8.69 -14.90
N LYS A 152 0.69 7.44 -15.30
CA LYS A 152 -0.02 6.48 -14.43
C LYS A 152 0.72 6.24 -13.11
N GLN A 153 2.05 6.13 -13.16
CA GLN A 153 2.85 5.96 -11.95
C GLN A 153 2.73 7.18 -11.03
N ARG A 154 2.79 8.39 -11.57
CA ARG A 154 2.61 9.61 -10.77
C ARG A 154 1.20 9.70 -10.17
N VAL A 155 0.16 9.31 -10.91
CA VAL A 155 -1.22 9.25 -10.38
C VAL A 155 -1.34 8.21 -9.24
N ALA A 156 -0.65 7.07 -9.36
CA ALA A 156 -0.65 6.05 -8.31
C ALA A 156 0.11 6.48 -7.03
N ILE A 157 1.00 7.47 -7.13
CA ILE A 157 1.72 8.05 -6.00
C ILE A 157 0.91 9.17 -5.35
N ALA A 158 0.11 9.92 -6.13
CA ALA A 158 -0.74 11.02 -5.65
C ALA A 158 -1.81 10.56 -4.67
#